data_237d8b7cef44d2a76351e38641a90c24
#
_entry.id   237d8b7cef44d2a76351e38641a90c24
#
_cell.length_a   1.000
_cell.length_b   1.000
_cell.length_c   1.000
_cell.angle_alpha   90.00
_cell.angle_beta   90.00
_cell.angle_gamma   90.00
#
_symmetry.space_group_name_H-M   'P 1'
#
loop_
_entity.id
_entity.type
_entity.pdbx_description
1 polymer ?
#
loop_
_entity_poly.entity_id
_entity_poly.type
_entity_poly.pdbx_seq_one_letter_code
_entity_poly.pdbx_strand_id
1 'polypeptide(L)'
;RGKREVDAKGQFLVPGFIDAHLHLESTMVSPHELITTAALKGTTSFIVDPHEACNVSGKEGIDYILKQSEKSPANVFLMLPSCVPATEIDDNGADFTAEEMKEYLNNPRILGLGEVMDDYSVIHRKKSMMDKLRLFSNHVLDGHAPFLPKEDLQAYALAGIQTDHEAIDFDYALEQIRAGMHIHVREGSAARNLEALVKGILSKKVDTRAFSFCTDDKHIEDILS
;
A
#
# COMPACT_ATOMS: atom_id res chain seq x y z
N ARG A 1 -5.75 27.50 -29.42
CA ARG A 1 -7.10 27.31 -28.89
C ARG A 1 -7.42 25.82 -28.90
N GLY A 2 -7.91 25.29 -27.78
CA GLY A 2 -8.33 23.90 -27.65
C GLY A 2 -9.72 23.68 -28.30
N LYS A 3 -10.09 22.41 -28.46
CA LYS A 3 -11.47 22.04 -28.90
C LYS A 3 -12.52 22.41 -27.83
N ARG A 4 -12.09 22.52 -26.57
CA ARG A 4 -12.91 22.90 -25.42
C ARG A 4 -12.06 23.78 -24.50
N GLU A 5 -12.64 24.84 -24.01
CA GLU A 5 -12.03 25.72 -23.01
C GLU A 5 -12.84 25.62 -21.71
N VAL A 6 -12.15 25.53 -20.59
CA VAL A 6 -12.75 25.50 -19.24
C VAL A 6 -12.11 26.64 -18.44
N ASP A 7 -12.94 27.58 -17.99
CA ASP A 7 -12.49 28.64 -17.10
C ASP A 7 -12.37 28.08 -15.66
N ALA A 8 -11.14 28.03 -15.16
CA ALA A 8 -10.85 27.59 -13.79
C ALA A 8 -11.17 28.66 -12.73
N LYS A 9 -11.66 29.85 -13.11
CA LYS A 9 -12.04 30.95 -12.20
C LYS A 9 -10.98 31.29 -11.16
N GLY A 10 -9.72 31.25 -11.55
CA GLY A 10 -8.56 31.51 -10.66
C GLY A 10 -8.15 30.33 -9.78
N GLN A 11 -8.75 29.17 -9.94
CA GLN A 11 -8.33 27.95 -9.25
C GLN A 11 -7.08 27.34 -9.90
N PHE A 12 -6.34 26.54 -9.12
CA PHE A 12 -5.18 25.80 -9.62
C PHE A 12 -5.61 24.46 -10.22
N LEU A 13 -5.05 24.14 -11.38
CA LEU A 13 -5.13 22.81 -11.97
C LEU A 13 -3.89 22.03 -11.52
N VAL A 14 -4.09 20.94 -10.81
CA VAL A 14 -3.02 20.07 -10.29
C VAL A 14 -3.27 18.62 -10.71
N PRO A 15 -2.26 17.73 -10.69
CA PRO A 15 -2.47 16.30 -10.81
C PRO A 15 -3.42 15.80 -9.70
N GLY A 16 -4.21 14.76 -10.00
CA GLY A 16 -5.03 14.10 -8.98
C GLY A 16 -4.17 13.41 -7.92
N PHE A 17 -4.74 13.21 -6.74
CA PHE A 17 -4.05 12.52 -5.65
C PHE A 17 -3.84 11.05 -5.97
N ILE A 18 -2.83 10.47 -5.33
CA ILE A 18 -2.53 9.04 -5.33
C ILE A 18 -2.71 8.55 -3.88
N ASP A 19 -3.56 7.56 -3.71
CA ASP A 19 -3.61 6.78 -2.47
C ASP A 19 -2.55 5.67 -2.59
N ALA A 20 -1.50 5.78 -1.78
CA ALA A 20 -0.30 4.98 -1.96
C ALA A 20 -0.38 3.58 -1.34
N HIS A 21 -1.38 3.32 -0.49
CA HIS A 21 -1.62 2.03 0.13
C HIS A 21 -3.04 1.98 0.71
N LEU A 22 -3.83 1.00 0.28
CA LEU A 22 -5.16 0.75 0.86
C LEU A 22 -5.62 -0.68 0.62
N HIS A 23 -6.59 -1.10 1.45
CA HIS A 23 -7.34 -2.34 1.31
C HIS A 23 -8.76 -2.02 0.85
N LEU A 24 -9.10 -2.46 -0.38
CA LEU A 24 -10.45 -2.20 -0.94
C LEU A 24 -11.54 -2.88 -0.11
N GLU A 25 -11.21 -4.03 0.46
CA GLU A 25 -12.10 -4.87 1.24
C GLU A 25 -12.59 -4.19 2.51
N SER A 26 -11.70 -3.47 3.19
CA SER A 26 -12.01 -2.73 4.43
C SER A 26 -13.06 -1.64 4.25
N THR A 27 -13.27 -1.19 3.02
CA THR A 27 -14.27 -0.16 2.72
C THR A 27 -15.70 -0.67 2.78
N MET A 28 -15.91 -1.99 2.78
CA MET A 28 -17.20 -2.69 2.82
C MET A 28 -18.10 -2.41 1.60
N VAL A 29 -17.54 -1.89 0.51
CA VAL A 29 -18.23 -1.67 -0.78
C VAL A 29 -17.45 -2.31 -1.93
N SER A 30 -18.08 -2.40 -3.11
CA SER A 30 -17.36 -2.93 -4.27
C SER A 30 -16.20 -2.01 -4.70
N PRO A 31 -15.15 -2.54 -5.32
CA PRO A 31 -14.03 -1.73 -5.83
C PRO A 31 -14.48 -0.56 -6.70
N HIS A 32 -15.47 -0.78 -7.58
CA HIS A 32 -15.99 0.26 -8.47
C HIS A 32 -16.66 1.41 -7.70
N GLU A 33 -17.45 1.10 -6.68
CA GLU A 33 -18.14 2.11 -5.87
C GLU A 33 -17.17 2.96 -5.07
N LEU A 34 -16.20 2.32 -4.41
CA LEU A 34 -15.15 3.05 -3.70
C LEU A 34 -14.41 4.02 -4.62
N ILE A 35 -13.88 3.50 -5.73
CA ILE A 35 -13.04 4.28 -6.63
C ILE A 35 -13.82 5.44 -7.25
N THR A 36 -15.08 5.22 -7.61
CA THR A 36 -15.96 6.27 -8.12
C THR A 36 -16.17 7.37 -7.07
N THR A 37 -16.43 6.98 -5.83
CA THR A 37 -16.66 7.90 -4.71
C THR A 37 -15.40 8.72 -4.40
N ALA A 38 -14.25 8.07 -4.26
CA ALA A 38 -12.99 8.73 -3.92
C ALA A 38 -12.45 9.59 -5.07
N ALA A 39 -12.72 9.22 -6.33
CA ALA A 39 -12.38 10.04 -7.49
C ALA A 39 -13.08 11.42 -7.47
N LEU A 40 -14.30 11.49 -6.94
CA LEU A 40 -15.01 12.76 -6.75
C LEU A 40 -14.36 13.66 -5.69
N LYS A 41 -13.55 13.10 -4.80
CA LYS A 41 -12.78 13.83 -3.78
C LYS A 41 -11.36 14.21 -4.29
N GLY A 42 -10.98 13.77 -5.50
CA GLY A 42 -9.73 14.16 -6.16
C GLY A 42 -8.66 13.07 -6.23
N THR A 43 -8.91 11.88 -5.70
CA THR A 43 -7.99 10.73 -5.83
C THR A 43 -8.18 10.06 -7.18
N THR A 44 -7.13 10.00 -7.99
CA THR A 44 -7.19 9.50 -9.37
C THR A 44 -6.33 8.27 -9.62
N SER A 45 -5.57 7.84 -8.62
CA SER A 45 -4.80 6.60 -8.66
C SER A 45 -4.81 5.94 -7.28
N PHE A 46 -4.93 4.63 -7.27
CA PHE A 46 -5.03 3.80 -6.09
C PHE A 46 -4.04 2.64 -6.19
N ILE A 47 -3.23 2.45 -5.15
CA ILE A 47 -2.32 1.31 -5.02
C ILE A 47 -2.89 0.41 -3.93
N VAL A 48 -3.44 -0.72 -4.32
CA VAL A 48 -4.22 -1.59 -3.44
C VAL A 48 -3.46 -2.88 -3.11
N ASP A 49 -3.56 -3.30 -1.86
CA ASP A 49 -3.11 -4.62 -1.40
C ASP A 49 -4.34 -5.45 -1.00
N PRO A 50 -4.83 -6.35 -1.89
CA PRO A 50 -6.05 -7.12 -1.66
C PRO A 50 -5.79 -8.40 -0.86
N HIS A 51 -5.12 -8.30 0.29
CA HIS A 51 -4.70 -9.48 1.03
C HIS A 51 -5.87 -10.23 1.70
N GLU A 52 -6.93 -9.54 2.13
CA GLU A 52 -8.10 -10.22 2.70
C GLU A 52 -8.84 -11.03 1.63
N ALA A 53 -9.07 -10.46 0.44
CA ALA A 53 -9.69 -11.21 -0.65
C ALA A 53 -8.84 -12.41 -1.06
N CYS A 54 -7.52 -12.22 -1.11
CA CYS A 54 -6.57 -13.28 -1.39
C CYS A 54 -6.53 -14.33 -0.28
N ASN A 55 -6.57 -13.93 0.98
CA ASN A 55 -6.58 -14.85 2.13
C ASN A 55 -7.81 -15.77 2.13
N VAL A 56 -8.95 -15.27 1.67
CA VAL A 56 -10.20 -16.04 1.58
C VAL A 56 -10.21 -16.98 0.38
N SER A 57 -9.76 -16.52 -0.80
CA SER A 57 -9.99 -17.21 -2.07
C SER A 57 -8.78 -17.27 -3.01
N GLY A 58 -7.59 -16.93 -2.53
CA GLY A 58 -6.36 -17.04 -3.32
C GLY A 58 -6.38 -16.18 -4.57
N LYS A 59 -5.97 -16.77 -5.69
CA LYS A 59 -5.93 -16.10 -6.99
C LYS A 59 -7.28 -15.56 -7.45
N GLU A 60 -8.37 -16.24 -7.12
CA GLU A 60 -9.71 -15.79 -7.48
C GLU A 60 -10.04 -14.43 -6.85
N GLY A 61 -9.53 -14.16 -5.63
CA GLY A 61 -9.65 -12.86 -4.97
C GLY A 61 -8.89 -11.76 -5.73
N ILE A 62 -7.67 -12.03 -6.14
CA ILE A 62 -6.86 -11.11 -6.95
C ILE A 62 -7.54 -10.81 -8.29
N ASP A 63 -7.99 -11.85 -8.99
CA ASP A 63 -8.67 -11.72 -10.29
C ASP A 63 -9.99 -10.95 -10.17
N TYR A 64 -10.73 -11.16 -9.07
CA TYR A 64 -11.94 -10.38 -8.76
C TYR A 64 -11.62 -8.88 -8.65
N ILE A 65 -10.63 -8.50 -7.85
CA ILE A 65 -10.26 -7.09 -7.67
C ILE A 65 -9.77 -6.48 -8.99
N LEU A 66 -8.91 -7.18 -9.74
CA LEU A 66 -8.46 -6.75 -11.07
C LEU A 66 -9.62 -6.48 -12.01
N LYS A 67 -10.57 -7.41 -12.08
CA LYS A 67 -11.73 -7.32 -12.98
C LYS A 67 -12.71 -6.22 -12.55
N GLN A 68 -13.04 -6.11 -11.26
CA GLN A 68 -14.00 -5.12 -10.77
C GLN A 68 -13.48 -3.69 -10.89
N SER A 69 -12.17 -3.50 -10.80
CA SER A 69 -11.54 -2.18 -10.94
C SER A 69 -11.20 -1.79 -12.39
N GLU A 70 -11.36 -2.69 -13.37
CA GLU A 70 -10.97 -2.44 -14.76
C GLU A 70 -11.72 -1.27 -15.42
N LYS A 71 -13.00 -1.10 -15.09
CA LYS A 71 -13.87 -0.05 -15.65
C LYS A 71 -14.02 1.16 -14.74
N SER A 72 -13.22 1.26 -13.72
CA SER A 72 -13.28 2.38 -12.78
C SER A 72 -12.79 3.68 -13.42
N PRO A 73 -13.29 4.85 -12.96
CA PRO A 73 -12.93 6.14 -13.55
C PRO A 73 -11.52 6.62 -13.20
N ALA A 74 -10.77 5.86 -12.41
CA ALA A 74 -9.42 6.16 -11.96
C ALA A 74 -8.49 4.95 -12.17
N ASN A 75 -7.18 5.17 -12.05
CA ASN A 75 -6.20 4.09 -12.17
C ASN A 75 -6.18 3.25 -10.90
N VAL A 76 -6.16 1.94 -11.06
CA VAL A 76 -6.02 0.99 -9.95
C VAL A 76 -4.87 0.05 -10.24
N PHE A 77 -3.89 0.08 -9.37
CA PHE A 77 -2.73 -0.80 -9.39
C PHE A 77 -2.76 -1.70 -8.17
N LEU A 78 -2.19 -2.88 -8.28
CA LEU A 78 -2.16 -3.85 -7.19
C LEU A 78 -0.72 -4.14 -6.77
N MET A 79 -0.57 -4.29 -5.47
CA MET A 79 0.54 -4.99 -4.85
C MET A 79 0.08 -6.42 -4.59
N LEU A 80 0.84 -7.44 -4.98
CA LEU A 80 0.44 -8.83 -4.71
C LEU A 80 0.70 -9.16 -3.23
N PRO A 81 -0.30 -9.67 -2.51
CA PRO A 81 -0.18 -9.90 -1.07
C PRO A 81 0.98 -10.82 -0.69
N SER A 82 1.86 -10.35 0.17
CA SER A 82 2.95 -11.16 0.72
C SER A 82 2.49 -12.10 1.83
N CYS A 83 1.43 -11.71 2.52
CA CYS A 83 0.96 -12.20 3.81
C CYS A 83 -0.28 -13.13 3.69
N VAL A 84 -0.25 -14.10 2.79
CA VAL A 84 -1.35 -15.07 2.64
C VAL A 84 -0.79 -16.49 2.73
N PRO A 85 -0.86 -17.09 3.96
CA PRO A 85 -1.25 -16.46 5.25
C PRO A 85 -0.22 -15.43 5.74
N ALA A 86 -0.60 -14.60 6.73
CA ALA A 86 0.29 -13.60 7.32
C ALA A 86 1.44 -14.28 8.08
N THR A 87 1.14 -15.32 8.85
CA THR A 87 2.13 -16.19 9.50
C THR A 87 1.76 -17.67 9.34
N GLU A 88 2.70 -18.58 9.67
CA GLU A 88 2.46 -20.03 9.57
C GLU A 88 1.41 -20.56 10.56
N ILE A 89 0.98 -19.75 11.51
CA ILE A 89 -0.01 -20.12 12.54
C ILE A 89 -1.39 -19.50 12.32
N ASP A 90 -1.53 -18.66 11.31
CA ASP A 90 -2.81 -18.01 10.99
C ASP A 90 -3.70 -18.94 10.16
N ASP A 91 -5.01 -18.90 10.46
CA ASP A 91 -6.01 -19.54 9.64
C ASP A 91 -6.18 -18.79 8.30
N ASN A 92 -6.22 -19.55 7.22
CA ASN A 92 -6.38 -19.02 5.87
C ASN A 92 -7.29 -19.90 5.01
N GLY A 93 -7.94 -19.30 4.04
CA GLY A 93 -8.74 -20.00 3.04
C GLY A 93 -7.92 -20.44 1.84
N ALA A 94 -6.74 -19.83 1.63
CA ALA A 94 -5.82 -20.14 0.55
C ALA A 94 -4.38 -19.81 0.92
N ASP A 95 -3.43 -20.49 0.30
CA ASP A 95 -2.02 -20.08 0.29
C ASP A 95 -1.76 -19.27 -0.98
N PHE A 96 -0.90 -18.25 -0.89
CA PHE A 96 -0.47 -17.49 -2.05
C PHE A 96 1.05 -17.46 -2.14
N THR A 97 1.58 -18.43 -2.86
CA THR A 97 3.02 -18.71 -2.95
C THR A 97 3.71 -17.90 -4.04
N ALA A 98 5.04 -17.79 -3.97
CA ALA A 98 5.83 -17.17 -5.05
C ALA A 98 5.59 -17.84 -6.43
N GLU A 99 5.25 -19.12 -6.46
CA GLU A 99 4.95 -19.81 -7.73
C GLU A 99 3.65 -19.30 -8.35
N GLU A 100 2.61 -19.12 -7.52
CA GLU A 100 1.31 -18.60 -7.98
C GLU A 100 1.39 -17.13 -8.41
N MET A 101 2.27 -16.34 -7.78
CA MET A 101 2.48 -14.94 -8.14
C MET A 101 3.09 -14.75 -9.53
N LYS A 102 3.82 -15.73 -10.07
CA LYS A 102 4.52 -15.60 -11.36
C LYS A 102 3.61 -15.26 -12.52
N GLU A 103 2.37 -15.75 -12.53
CA GLU A 103 1.44 -15.49 -13.63
C GLU A 103 1.03 -14.01 -13.74
N TYR A 104 1.15 -13.25 -12.64
CA TYR A 104 0.78 -11.84 -12.57
C TYR A 104 1.91 -10.88 -12.97
N LEU A 105 3.18 -11.32 -13.01
CA LEU A 105 4.34 -10.45 -13.24
C LEU A 105 4.31 -9.63 -14.53
N ASN A 106 3.62 -10.13 -15.55
CA ASN A 106 3.49 -9.45 -16.84
C ASN A 106 2.24 -8.54 -16.92
N ASN A 107 1.44 -8.49 -15.87
CA ASN A 107 0.28 -7.60 -15.82
C ASN A 107 0.76 -6.18 -15.48
N PRO A 108 0.54 -5.17 -16.35
CA PRO A 108 1.04 -3.81 -16.12
C PRO A 108 0.37 -3.10 -14.93
N ARG A 109 -0.67 -3.69 -14.36
CA ARG A 109 -1.32 -3.17 -13.16
C ARG A 109 -0.73 -3.72 -11.86
N ILE A 110 0.18 -4.69 -11.92
CA ILE A 110 0.90 -5.20 -10.76
C ILE A 110 2.18 -4.39 -10.59
N LEU A 111 2.30 -3.67 -9.48
CA LEU A 111 3.45 -2.82 -9.19
C LEU A 111 4.52 -3.51 -8.35
N GLY A 112 4.13 -4.47 -7.52
CA GLY A 112 5.09 -5.09 -6.62
C GLY A 112 4.48 -6.12 -5.67
N LEU A 113 5.22 -6.38 -4.61
CA LEU A 113 4.82 -7.22 -3.48
C LEU A 113 4.17 -6.34 -2.42
N GLY A 114 2.98 -6.73 -1.99
CA GLY A 114 2.22 -6.08 -0.93
C GLY A 114 2.89 -6.21 0.44
N GLU A 115 2.33 -5.54 1.40
CA GLU A 115 2.93 -5.34 2.72
C GLU A 115 3.51 -6.63 3.33
N VAL A 116 4.79 -6.55 3.69
CA VAL A 116 5.52 -7.68 4.27
C VAL A 116 5.36 -7.65 5.79
N MET A 117 4.28 -8.29 6.28
CA MET A 117 3.96 -8.36 7.71
C MET A 117 4.86 -9.32 8.49
N ASP A 118 5.31 -10.39 7.87
CA ASP A 118 6.13 -11.42 8.52
C ASP A 118 7.62 -11.01 8.54
N ASP A 119 7.93 -10.02 9.37
CA ASP A 119 9.30 -9.55 9.63
C ASP A 119 10.19 -10.67 10.14
N TYR A 120 9.65 -11.57 10.99
CA TYR A 120 10.37 -12.72 11.50
C TYR A 120 10.90 -13.61 10.36
N SER A 121 10.08 -13.92 9.36
CA SER A 121 10.48 -14.72 8.20
C SER A 121 11.52 -14.01 7.33
N VAL A 122 11.47 -12.68 7.24
CA VAL A 122 12.49 -11.87 6.57
C VAL A 122 13.81 -11.96 7.30
N ILE A 123 13.85 -11.66 8.60
CA ILE A 123 15.04 -11.62 9.44
C ILE A 123 15.69 -13.00 9.53
N HIS A 124 14.89 -14.06 9.67
CA HIS A 124 15.37 -15.44 9.75
C HIS A 124 15.51 -16.12 8.39
N ARG A 125 15.29 -15.40 7.30
CA ARG A 125 15.47 -15.85 5.91
C ARG A 125 14.69 -17.13 5.59
N LYS A 126 13.45 -17.23 6.06
CA LYS A 126 12.60 -18.37 5.72
C LYS A 126 12.41 -18.45 4.20
N LYS A 127 12.51 -19.67 3.65
CA LYS A 127 12.53 -19.89 2.21
C LYS A 127 11.29 -19.32 1.51
N SER A 128 10.12 -19.51 2.08
CA SER A 128 8.84 -19.03 1.55
C SER A 128 8.85 -17.52 1.31
N MET A 129 9.25 -16.74 2.30
CA MET A 129 9.36 -15.28 2.20
C MET A 129 10.48 -14.86 1.25
N MET A 130 11.66 -15.48 1.36
CA MET A 130 12.79 -15.13 0.49
C MET A 130 12.52 -15.41 -0.98
N ASP A 131 11.71 -16.40 -1.31
CA ASP A 131 11.29 -16.68 -2.69
C ASP A 131 10.36 -15.56 -3.23
N LYS A 132 9.44 -15.04 -2.42
CA LYS A 132 8.60 -13.88 -2.76
C LYS A 132 9.45 -12.61 -2.97
N LEU A 133 10.33 -12.29 -2.02
CA LEU A 133 11.21 -11.11 -2.13
C LEU A 133 12.12 -11.17 -3.37
N ARG A 134 12.69 -12.34 -3.69
CA ARG A 134 13.50 -12.51 -4.92
C ARG A 134 12.68 -12.34 -6.18
N LEU A 135 11.46 -12.88 -6.21
CA LEU A 135 10.57 -12.78 -7.35
C LEU A 135 10.27 -11.31 -7.69
N PHE A 136 10.11 -10.46 -6.67
CA PHE A 136 9.81 -9.04 -6.82
C PHE A 136 11.03 -8.12 -6.64
N SER A 137 12.25 -8.63 -6.71
CA SER A 137 13.49 -7.84 -6.48
C SER A 137 13.68 -6.63 -7.39
N ASN A 138 13.00 -6.57 -8.54
CA ASN A 138 12.99 -5.44 -9.48
C ASN A 138 11.69 -4.63 -9.44
N HIS A 139 10.85 -4.85 -8.45
CA HIS A 139 9.57 -4.17 -8.23
C HIS A 139 9.58 -3.48 -6.86
N VAL A 140 8.52 -2.77 -6.54
CA VAL A 140 8.32 -2.22 -5.20
C VAL A 140 8.03 -3.35 -4.23
N LEU A 141 8.70 -3.34 -3.09
CA LEU A 141 8.40 -4.20 -1.94
C LEU A 141 7.83 -3.32 -0.84
N ASP A 142 6.54 -3.44 -0.61
CA ASP A 142 5.84 -2.69 0.44
C ASP A 142 6.06 -3.34 1.81
N GLY A 143 6.07 -2.52 2.85
CA GLY A 143 6.37 -2.96 4.20
C GLY A 143 5.24 -2.71 5.19
N HIS A 144 5.35 -3.44 6.29
CA HIS A 144 4.51 -3.35 7.47
C HIS A 144 5.42 -3.62 8.68
N ALA A 145 5.97 -2.55 9.26
CA ALA A 145 7.04 -2.64 10.25
C ALA A 145 6.74 -1.83 11.51
N PRO A 146 5.72 -2.21 12.32
CA PRO A 146 5.44 -1.55 13.57
C PRO A 146 6.57 -1.83 14.59
N PHE A 147 7.33 -0.82 14.98
CA PHE A 147 8.33 -0.88 16.06
C PHE A 147 9.34 -2.04 16.01
N LEU A 148 9.99 -2.24 14.89
CA LEU A 148 11.11 -3.16 14.83
C LEU A 148 12.31 -2.60 15.63
N PRO A 149 13.04 -3.44 16.40
CA PRO A 149 14.34 -3.08 16.93
C PRO A 149 15.27 -2.61 15.80
N LYS A 150 16.19 -1.73 16.10
CA LYS A 150 17.03 -1.07 15.08
C LYS A 150 17.77 -2.04 14.14
N GLU A 151 18.32 -3.11 14.71
CA GLU A 151 19.03 -4.15 13.95
C GLU A 151 18.09 -4.91 13.03
N ASP A 152 16.89 -5.21 13.50
CA ASP A 152 15.86 -5.91 12.76
C ASP A 152 15.29 -5.02 11.65
N LEU A 153 15.06 -3.73 11.93
CA LEU A 153 14.67 -2.75 10.92
C LEU A 153 15.72 -2.65 9.80
N GLN A 154 17.00 -2.64 10.14
CA GLN A 154 18.05 -2.62 9.15
C GLN A 154 18.08 -3.91 8.30
N ALA A 155 17.88 -5.07 8.92
CA ALA A 155 17.81 -6.35 8.22
C ALA A 155 16.60 -6.40 7.29
N TYR A 156 15.46 -5.90 7.74
CA TYR A 156 14.21 -5.78 6.98
C TYR A 156 14.38 -4.87 5.74
N ALA A 157 14.93 -3.67 5.92
CA ALA A 157 15.21 -2.76 4.82
C ALA A 157 16.27 -3.33 3.85
N LEU A 158 17.33 -4.00 4.35
CA LEU A 158 18.35 -4.66 3.52
C LEU A 158 17.79 -5.83 2.69
N ALA A 159 16.69 -6.44 3.12
CA ALA A 159 16.01 -7.46 2.33
C ALA A 159 15.32 -6.88 1.09
N GLY A 160 15.27 -5.54 0.96
CA GLY A 160 14.76 -4.81 -0.18
C GLY A 160 13.40 -4.16 0.05
N ILE A 161 12.83 -4.24 1.26
CA ILE A 161 11.55 -3.59 1.58
C ILE A 161 11.77 -2.07 1.62
N GLN A 162 10.92 -1.33 0.91
CA GLN A 162 11.17 0.05 0.53
C GLN A 162 10.22 1.06 1.17
N THR A 163 9.08 0.60 1.68
CA THR A 163 8.02 1.47 2.19
C THR A 163 7.54 1.02 3.56
N ASP A 164 6.85 1.88 4.29
CA ASP A 164 6.12 1.55 5.53
C ASP A 164 5.02 2.58 5.79
N HIS A 165 3.94 2.15 6.44
CA HIS A 165 2.81 2.97 6.87
C HIS A 165 2.50 2.84 8.36
N GLU A 166 3.26 2.04 9.10
CA GLU A 166 2.99 1.68 10.49
C GLU A 166 3.64 2.59 11.54
N ALA A 167 4.55 3.48 11.15
CA ALA A 167 5.18 4.40 12.09
C ALA A 167 4.15 5.32 12.75
N ILE A 168 3.94 5.18 14.05
CA ILE A 168 3.00 6.01 14.84
C ILE A 168 3.67 7.22 15.49
N ASP A 169 4.99 7.30 15.48
CA ASP A 169 5.75 8.46 15.92
C ASP A 169 6.82 8.86 14.89
N PHE A 170 7.20 10.12 14.97
CA PHE A 170 8.09 10.71 13.98
C PHE A 170 9.56 10.26 14.14
N ASP A 171 10.01 9.93 15.32
CA ASP A 171 11.41 9.53 15.53
C ASP A 171 11.64 8.13 14.96
N TYR A 172 10.66 7.22 15.09
CA TYR A 172 10.70 5.92 14.42
C TYR A 172 10.62 6.05 12.90
N ALA A 173 9.74 6.92 12.38
CA ALA A 173 9.69 7.20 10.94
C ALA A 173 11.04 7.73 10.41
N LEU A 174 11.77 8.54 11.19
CA LEU A 174 13.12 8.99 10.82
C LEU A 174 14.14 7.85 10.79
N GLU A 175 14.02 6.86 11.68
CA GLU A 175 14.89 5.68 11.63
C GLU A 175 14.62 4.85 10.39
N GLN A 176 13.37 4.67 10.00
CA GLN A 176 13.00 4.00 8.74
C GLN A 176 13.53 4.75 7.52
N ILE A 177 13.40 6.08 7.47
CA ILE A 177 13.97 6.91 6.40
C ILE A 177 15.50 6.78 6.34
N ARG A 178 16.18 6.76 7.49
CA ARG A 178 17.64 6.53 7.55
C ARG A 178 18.05 5.14 7.07
N ALA A 179 17.17 4.17 7.22
CA ALA A 179 17.34 2.83 6.64
C ALA A 179 17.06 2.78 5.13
N GLY A 180 16.62 3.89 4.52
CA GLY A 180 16.35 4.00 3.10
C GLY A 180 14.87 3.77 2.71
N MET A 181 13.98 3.70 3.67
CA MET A 181 12.55 3.47 3.43
C MET A 181 11.80 4.77 3.15
N HIS A 182 10.69 4.67 2.44
CA HIS A 182 9.72 5.73 2.17
C HIS A 182 8.51 5.56 3.09
N ILE A 183 7.97 6.62 3.64
CA ILE A 183 6.90 6.56 4.64
C ILE A 183 5.57 6.99 4.03
N HIS A 184 4.57 6.14 4.15
CA HIS A 184 3.20 6.48 3.85
C HIS A 184 2.53 7.06 5.11
N VAL A 185 2.15 8.32 5.02
CA VAL A 185 1.40 9.01 6.07
C VAL A 185 -0.04 8.57 5.99
N ARG A 186 -0.52 7.88 7.02
CA ARG A 186 -1.77 7.15 7.03
C ARG A 186 -2.90 7.90 7.74
N GLU A 187 -4.06 7.95 7.09
CA GLU A 187 -5.30 8.45 7.69
C GLU A 187 -6.46 7.47 7.43
N GLY A 188 -6.37 6.30 8.07
CA GLY A 188 -7.40 5.26 8.04
C GLY A 188 -8.62 5.57 8.90
N SER A 189 -9.54 4.63 9.01
CA SER A 189 -10.68 4.74 9.92
C SER A 189 -10.30 4.44 11.37
N ALA A 190 -9.47 3.45 11.60
CA ALA A 190 -8.97 3.05 12.92
C ALA A 190 -7.54 3.52 13.15
N ALA A 191 -6.64 3.23 12.22
CA ALA A 191 -5.21 3.50 12.36
C ALA A 191 -4.85 4.82 11.67
N ARG A 192 -4.23 5.74 12.44
CA ARG A 192 -3.93 7.11 12.00
C ARG A 192 -2.59 7.55 12.54
N ASN A 193 -1.74 8.09 11.68
CA ASN A 193 -0.46 8.68 12.08
C ASN A 193 -0.24 10.09 11.47
N LEU A 194 -1.20 10.59 10.67
CA LEU A 194 -1.10 11.86 9.95
C LEU A 194 -0.68 13.02 10.88
N GLU A 195 -1.38 13.19 11.99
CA GLU A 195 -1.11 14.32 12.90
C GLU A 195 0.31 14.25 13.49
N ALA A 196 0.72 13.07 13.95
CA ALA A 196 2.03 12.86 14.56
C ALA A 196 3.17 13.09 13.56
N LEU A 197 3.05 12.50 12.37
CA LEU A 197 4.09 12.62 11.35
C LEU A 197 4.16 14.02 10.75
N VAL A 198 3.04 14.67 10.46
CA VAL A 198 3.04 16.06 9.94
C VAL A 198 3.62 17.04 10.95
N LYS A 199 3.29 16.93 12.25
CA LYS A 199 3.93 17.74 13.30
C LYS A 199 5.44 17.54 13.32
N GLY A 200 5.90 16.30 13.20
CA GLY A 200 7.32 15.96 13.13
C GLY A 200 8.02 16.56 11.90
N ILE A 201 7.44 16.39 10.72
CA ILE A 201 7.94 16.96 9.45
C ILE A 201 8.12 18.48 9.58
N LEU A 202 7.10 19.19 10.04
CA LEU A 202 7.12 20.64 10.19
C LEU A 202 8.15 21.12 11.22
N SER A 203 8.24 20.41 12.37
CA SER A 203 9.15 20.80 13.46
C SER A 203 10.62 20.59 13.12
N LYS A 204 10.95 19.46 12.45
CA LYS A 204 12.33 19.09 12.11
C LYS A 204 12.76 19.52 10.72
N LYS A 205 11.84 20.10 9.91
CA LYS A 205 12.11 20.60 8.55
C LYS A 205 12.80 19.57 7.66
N VAL A 206 12.30 18.35 7.69
CA VAL A 206 12.84 17.24 6.87
C VAL A 206 12.39 17.34 5.43
N ASP A 207 13.11 16.67 4.54
CA ASP A 207 12.76 16.55 3.13
C ASP A 207 11.47 15.73 2.97
N THR A 208 10.44 16.35 2.38
CA THR A 208 9.13 15.72 2.21
C THR A 208 9.08 14.70 1.07
N ARG A 209 10.13 14.56 0.27
CA ARG A 209 10.20 13.56 -0.81
C ARG A 209 10.21 12.12 -0.34
N ALA A 210 10.49 11.90 0.95
CA ALA A 210 10.44 10.57 1.59
C ALA A 210 9.05 10.21 2.11
N PHE A 211 8.02 11.02 1.82
CA PHE A 211 6.66 10.82 2.34
C PHE A 211 5.63 10.83 1.20
N SER A 212 4.61 10.00 1.35
CA SER A 212 3.37 10.04 0.57
C SER A 212 2.18 9.86 1.51
N PHE A 213 0.97 9.92 0.99
CA PHE A 213 -0.25 9.72 1.77
C PHE A 213 -0.92 8.41 1.40
N CYS A 214 -1.56 7.78 2.39
CA CYS A 214 -2.38 6.61 2.19
C CYS A 214 -3.60 6.62 3.12
N THR A 215 -4.59 5.80 2.80
CA THR A 215 -5.76 5.61 3.65
C THR A 215 -5.72 4.30 4.43
N ASP A 216 -5.05 3.28 3.92
CA ASP A 216 -5.00 1.96 4.51
C ASP A 216 -6.42 1.40 4.71
N ASP A 217 -6.79 0.92 5.90
CA ASP A 217 -8.15 0.52 6.25
C ASP A 217 -9.08 1.72 6.40
N LYS A 218 -9.87 2.02 5.37
CA LYS A 218 -10.78 3.18 5.34
C LYS A 218 -12.21 2.75 5.05
N HIS A 219 -13.12 2.99 5.98
CA HIS A 219 -14.54 2.75 5.77
C HIS A 219 -15.15 3.77 4.82
N ILE A 220 -16.15 3.37 4.04
CA ILE A 220 -16.79 4.26 3.05
C ILE A 220 -17.43 5.48 3.69
N GLU A 221 -17.98 5.36 4.90
CA GLU A 221 -18.61 6.47 5.63
C GLU A 221 -17.62 7.61 5.89
N ASP A 222 -16.37 7.27 6.18
CA ASP A 222 -15.31 8.26 6.44
C ASP A 222 -14.79 8.92 5.14
N ILE A 223 -15.04 8.32 3.99
CA ILE A 223 -14.74 8.92 2.68
C ILE A 223 -15.86 9.87 2.26
N LEU A 224 -17.10 9.57 2.63
CA LEU A 224 -18.27 10.40 2.31
C LEU A 224 -18.35 11.68 3.16
N SER A 225 -17.85 11.64 4.39
CA SER A 225 -17.82 12.80 5.31
C SER A 225 -16.76 13.81 4.87
#